data_4d1ebb68ba4d02c2e77f123290ce2c15
#
_entry.id   4d1ebb68ba4d02c2e77f123290ce2c15
#
_cell.length_a   1.000
_cell.length_b   1.000
_cell.length_c   1.000
_cell.angle_alpha   90.00
_cell.angle_beta   90.00
_cell.angle_gamma   90.00
#
_symmetry.space_group_name_H-M   'P 1'
#
loop_
_entity.id
_entity.type
_entity.pdbx_description
1 polymer ?
#
loop_
_entity_poly.entity_id
_entity_poly.type
_entity_poly.pdbx_seq_one_letter_code
_entity_poly.pdbx_strand_id
1 'polypeptide(L)'
;MDKIIDILDSIAYEKGLRIEDVENALKEALIKTAKKMVDETLVFDANIDRENKKLELSQKVEVVPDGDNRTLGIGQDEYGNDINPENFIELSEAKEIDDDLEVGD
;
A
#
# COMPACT_ATOMS: atom_id res chain seq x y z
N MET A 1 -16.25 -0.92 10.39
CA MET A 1 -15.48 0.29 10.75
C MET A 1 -16.15 1.60 10.33
N ASP A 2 -17.47 1.57 10.26
CA ASP A 2 -18.26 2.75 9.86
C ASP A 2 -17.99 3.96 10.75
N LYS A 3 -17.76 3.70 12.04
CA LYS A 3 -17.54 4.76 13.02
C LYS A 3 -16.24 5.53 12.81
N ILE A 4 -15.23 4.95 12.20
CA ILE A 4 -13.94 5.62 12.01
C ILE A 4 -14.07 6.80 11.06
N ILE A 5 -14.87 6.67 10.00
CA ILE A 5 -15.11 7.74 9.04
C ILE A 5 -15.82 8.90 9.72
N ASP A 6 -16.84 8.60 10.51
CA ASP A 6 -17.59 9.62 11.24
C ASP A 6 -16.72 10.34 12.28
N ILE A 7 -15.84 9.61 12.96
CA ILE A 7 -14.88 10.19 13.92
C ILE A 7 -13.91 11.12 13.20
N LEU A 8 -13.40 10.73 12.04
CA LEU A 8 -12.49 11.57 11.24
C LEU A 8 -13.17 12.87 10.83
N ASP A 9 -14.42 12.81 10.39
CA ASP A 9 -15.17 13.97 9.98
C ASP A 9 -15.42 14.91 11.16
N SER A 10 -15.73 14.37 12.34
CA SER A 10 -15.91 15.14 13.56
C SER A 10 -14.63 15.85 14.00
N ILE A 11 -13.48 15.16 13.94
CA ILE A 11 -12.19 15.74 14.28
C ILE A 11 -11.85 16.88 13.32
N ALA A 12 -12.04 16.67 12.02
CA ALA A 12 -11.79 17.70 11.02
C ALA A 12 -12.65 18.94 11.28
N TYR A 13 -13.92 18.75 11.55
CA TYR A 13 -14.86 19.83 11.82
C TYR A 13 -14.49 20.61 13.09
N GLU A 14 -14.27 19.90 14.20
CA GLU A 14 -13.99 20.52 15.49
C GLU A 14 -12.66 21.29 15.49
N LYS A 15 -11.67 20.83 14.79
CA LYS A 15 -10.35 21.43 14.76
C LYS A 15 -10.12 22.37 13.59
N GLY A 16 -11.10 22.54 12.72
CA GLY A 16 -10.99 23.38 11.54
C GLY A 16 -9.98 22.86 10.53
N LEU A 17 -9.81 21.54 10.45
CA LEU A 17 -8.88 20.89 9.54
C LEU A 17 -9.60 20.45 8.26
N ARG A 18 -8.85 20.32 7.19
CA ARG A 18 -9.37 19.75 5.96
C ARG A 18 -9.52 18.24 6.16
N ILE A 19 -10.66 17.70 5.71
CA ILE A 19 -10.93 16.27 5.79
C ILE A 19 -9.82 15.46 5.11
N GLU A 20 -9.33 15.92 3.95
CA GLU A 20 -8.25 15.26 3.21
C GLU A 20 -6.97 15.13 4.02
N ASP A 21 -6.62 16.16 4.79
CA ASP A 21 -5.41 16.14 5.62
C ASP A 21 -5.55 15.14 6.77
N VAL A 22 -6.73 15.05 7.37
CA VAL A 22 -7.01 14.06 8.43
C VAL A 22 -6.95 12.65 7.87
N GLU A 23 -7.54 12.42 6.70
CA GLU A 23 -7.50 11.12 6.03
C GLU A 23 -6.08 10.71 5.68
N ASN A 24 -5.28 11.62 5.14
CA ASN A 24 -3.88 11.35 4.79
C ASN A 24 -3.05 11.02 6.02
N ALA A 25 -3.26 11.72 7.12
CA ALA A 25 -2.57 11.42 8.38
C ALA A 25 -2.91 10.02 8.88
N LEU A 26 -4.18 9.62 8.79
CA LEU A 26 -4.59 8.27 9.17
C LEU A 26 -3.95 7.20 8.28
N LYS A 27 -3.97 7.41 6.96
CA LYS A 27 -3.35 6.49 6.01
C LYS A 27 -1.87 6.30 6.31
N GLU A 28 -1.15 7.38 6.55
CA GLU A 28 0.28 7.32 6.88
C GLU A 28 0.53 6.57 8.19
N ALA A 29 -0.30 6.79 9.21
CA ALA A 29 -0.18 6.10 10.47
C ALA A 29 -0.42 4.59 10.32
N LEU A 30 -1.40 4.21 9.51
CA LEU A 30 -1.69 2.80 9.23
C LEU A 30 -0.55 2.11 8.49
N ILE A 31 -0.01 2.77 7.48
CA ILE A 31 1.12 2.23 6.70
C ILE A 31 2.33 2.05 7.61
N LYS A 32 2.66 3.04 8.43
CA LYS A 32 3.75 2.96 9.39
C LYS A 32 3.57 1.80 10.37
N THR A 33 2.36 1.65 10.89
CA THR A 33 2.04 0.56 11.83
C THR A 33 2.17 -0.80 11.17
N ALA A 34 1.65 -0.95 9.96
CA ALA A 34 1.75 -2.19 9.21
C ALA A 34 3.21 -2.58 8.95
N LYS A 35 4.04 -1.63 8.55
CA LYS A 35 5.47 -1.86 8.34
C LYS A 35 6.17 -2.33 9.61
N LYS A 36 5.85 -1.74 10.74
CA LYS A 36 6.45 -2.15 12.03
C LYS A 36 5.98 -3.53 12.49
N MET A 37 4.72 -3.87 12.23
CA MET A 37 4.14 -5.13 12.69
C MET A 37 4.48 -6.31 11.81
N VAL A 38 4.72 -6.09 10.51
CA VAL A 38 4.96 -7.15 9.54
C VAL A 38 6.40 -7.13 9.05
N ASP A 39 6.76 -6.15 8.22
CA ASP A 39 8.10 -6.02 7.65
C ASP A 39 8.27 -4.62 7.09
N GLU A 40 9.31 -3.91 7.52
CA GLU A 40 9.59 -2.53 7.10
C GLU A 40 9.94 -2.42 5.60
N THR A 41 10.36 -3.52 4.99
CA THR A 41 10.74 -3.54 3.57
C THR A 41 9.56 -3.77 2.63
N LEU A 42 8.39 -4.13 3.15
CA LEU A 42 7.17 -4.28 2.35
C LEU A 42 6.56 -2.90 2.04
N VAL A 43 5.87 -2.84 0.91
CA VAL A 43 5.15 -1.63 0.48
C VAL A 43 3.68 -1.83 0.77
N PHE A 44 3.11 -0.91 1.55
CA PHE A 44 1.69 -0.92 1.88
C PHE A 44 1.00 0.29 1.29
N ASP A 45 -0.29 0.16 1.05
CA ASP A 45 -1.16 1.23 0.64
C ASP A 45 -2.42 1.22 1.50
N ALA A 46 -2.97 2.39 1.76
CA ALA A 46 -4.20 2.53 2.53
C ALA A 46 -5.21 3.32 1.72
N ASN A 47 -6.45 2.91 1.78
CA ASN A 47 -7.55 3.57 1.07
C ASN A 47 -8.75 3.76 1.98
N ILE A 48 -9.41 4.90 1.84
CA ILE A 48 -10.66 5.22 2.54
C ILE A 48 -11.78 5.26 1.51
N ASP A 49 -12.66 4.27 1.60
CA ASP A 49 -13.86 4.20 0.76
C ASP A 49 -15.03 4.82 1.53
N ARG A 50 -15.32 6.09 1.23
CA ARG A 50 -16.38 6.82 1.92
C ARG A 50 -17.77 6.31 1.57
N GLU A 51 -17.96 5.85 0.35
CA GLU A 51 -19.25 5.34 -0.11
C GLU A 51 -19.69 4.12 0.71
N ASN A 52 -18.77 3.20 0.93
CA ASN A 52 -19.02 1.98 1.70
C ASN A 52 -18.55 2.08 3.15
N LYS A 53 -18.03 3.23 3.56
CA LYS A 53 -17.50 3.51 4.90
C LYS A 53 -16.45 2.49 5.35
N LYS A 54 -15.53 2.16 4.45
CA LYS A 54 -14.47 1.19 4.72
C LYS A 54 -13.10 1.83 4.72
N LEU A 55 -12.27 1.33 5.60
CA LEU A 55 -10.84 1.61 5.63
C LEU A 55 -10.12 0.34 5.20
N GLU A 56 -9.33 0.44 4.12
CA GLU A 56 -8.65 -0.70 3.54
C GLU A 56 -7.14 -0.51 3.59
N LEU A 57 -6.45 -1.55 4.05
CA LEU A 57 -5.00 -1.61 4.02
C LEU A 57 -4.59 -2.79 3.14
N SER A 58 -3.70 -2.55 2.20
CA SER A 58 -3.25 -3.59 1.27
C SER A 58 -1.74 -3.55 1.10
N GLN A 59 -1.15 -4.68 0.75
CA GLN A 59 0.23 -4.77 0.35
C GLN A 59 0.31 -4.56 -1.17
N LYS A 60 1.24 -3.71 -1.60
CA LYS A 60 1.50 -3.47 -3.03
C LYS A 60 2.60 -4.40 -3.51
N VAL A 61 2.35 -5.03 -4.65
CA VAL A 61 3.33 -5.88 -5.33
C VAL A 61 3.43 -5.39 -6.77
N GLU A 62 4.65 -5.10 -7.21
CA GLU A 62 4.88 -4.59 -8.58
C GLU A 62 5.10 -5.74 -9.55
N VAL A 63 4.44 -5.65 -10.71
CA VAL A 63 4.62 -6.61 -11.81
C VAL A 63 5.91 -6.26 -12.58
N VAL A 64 6.79 -7.24 -12.70
CA VAL A 64 8.08 -7.11 -13.38
C VAL A 64 8.18 -8.15 -14.49
N PRO A 65 9.10 -7.96 -15.47
CA PRO A 65 9.32 -8.98 -16.50
C PRO A 65 9.74 -10.32 -15.92
N ASP A 66 9.38 -11.40 -16.61
CA ASP A 66 9.82 -12.74 -16.21
C ASP A 66 11.36 -12.81 -16.16
N GLY A 67 11.88 -13.45 -15.13
CA GLY A 67 13.32 -13.56 -14.92
C GLY A 67 13.97 -12.34 -14.30
N ASP A 68 13.20 -11.34 -13.90
CA ASP A 68 13.75 -10.16 -13.22
C ASP A 68 14.36 -10.55 -11.88
N ASN A 69 15.61 -10.10 -11.64
CA ASN A 69 16.36 -10.45 -10.44
C ASN A 69 15.70 -9.98 -9.13
N ARG A 70 14.87 -8.96 -9.19
CA ARG A 70 14.17 -8.45 -8.01
C ARG A 70 13.21 -9.49 -7.41
N THR A 71 12.67 -10.40 -8.22
CA THR A 71 11.84 -11.50 -7.72
C THR A 71 12.62 -12.54 -6.93
N LEU A 72 13.96 -12.53 -7.08
CA LEU A 72 14.86 -13.39 -6.32
C LEU A 72 15.54 -12.66 -5.15
N GLY A 73 15.20 -11.39 -4.94
CA GLY A 73 15.84 -10.58 -3.92
C GLY A 73 17.26 -10.17 -4.23
N ILE A 74 17.64 -10.16 -5.51
CA ILE A 74 19.00 -9.81 -5.94
C ILE A 74 19.07 -8.33 -6.32
N GLY A 75 20.07 -7.65 -5.80
CA GLY A 75 20.30 -6.24 -6.07
C GLY A 75 19.89 -5.33 -4.91
N GLN A 76 19.94 -4.05 -5.17
CA GLN A 76 19.57 -3.01 -4.20
C GLN A 76 18.70 -1.97 -4.87
N ASP A 77 17.87 -1.28 -4.08
CA ASP A 77 17.07 -0.17 -4.56
C ASP A 77 17.93 1.10 -4.74
N GLU A 78 17.30 2.19 -5.17
CA GLU A 78 17.97 3.48 -5.39
C GLU A 78 18.56 4.09 -4.13
N TYR A 79 18.12 3.62 -2.95
CA TYR A 79 18.61 4.09 -1.65
C TYR A 79 19.67 3.16 -1.04
N GLY A 80 20.08 2.13 -1.76
CA GLY A 80 21.08 1.16 -1.29
C GLY A 80 20.55 0.08 -0.36
N ASN A 81 19.22 -0.06 -0.24
CA ASN A 81 18.61 -1.11 0.57
C ASN A 81 18.45 -2.39 -0.24
N ASP A 82 18.56 -3.54 0.43
CA ASP A 82 18.36 -4.83 -0.21
C ASP A 82 16.93 -4.95 -0.74
N ILE A 83 16.81 -5.57 -1.90
CA ILE A 83 15.51 -5.82 -2.53
C ILE A 83 14.77 -6.92 -1.77
N ASN A 84 13.52 -6.65 -1.40
CA ASN A 84 12.63 -7.69 -0.86
C ASN A 84 11.87 -8.33 -2.02
N PRO A 85 12.07 -9.63 -2.29
CA PRO A 85 11.41 -10.31 -3.42
C PRO A 85 9.88 -10.32 -3.31
N GLU A 86 9.33 -10.20 -2.10
CA GLU A 86 7.88 -10.17 -1.90
C GLU A 86 7.22 -8.91 -2.44
N ASN A 87 7.99 -7.88 -2.78
CA ASN A 87 7.48 -6.66 -3.41
C ASN A 87 7.30 -6.79 -4.93
N PHE A 88 7.67 -7.92 -5.51
CA PHE A 88 7.68 -8.11 -6.96
C PHE A 88 7.05 -9.44 -7.37
N ILE A 89 6.36 -9.43 -8.50
CA ILE A 89 5.76 -10.61 -9.11
C ILE A 89 6.08 -10.62 -10.60
N GLU A 90 6.44 -11.79 -11.12
CA GLU A 90 6.69 -11.95 -12.55
C GLU A 90 5.40 -11.81 -13.36
N LEU A 91 5.50 -11.25 -14.56
CA LEU A 91 4.35 -10.98 -15.42
C LEU A 91 3.53 -12.24 -15.69
N SER A 92 4.16 -13.37 -16.00
CA SER A 92 3.42 -14.61 -16.28
C SER A 92 2.62 -15.09 -15.09
N GLU A 93 3.16 -14.96 -13.89
CA GLU A 93 2.45 -15.32 -12.65
C GLU A 93 1.32 -14.33 -12.36
N ALA A 94 1.56 -13.04 -12.56
CA ALA A 94 0.54 -12.01 -12.37
C ALA A 94 -0.65 -12.22 -13.30
N LYS A 95 -0.41 -12.62 -14.55
CA LYS A 95 -1.47 -12.88 -15.53
C LYS A 95 -2.34 -14.08 -15.20
N GLU A 96 -1.88 -14.99 -14.37
CA GLU A 96 -2.71 -16.07 -13.83
C GLU A 96 -3.77 -15.55 -12.86
N ILE A 97 -3.49 -14.42 -12.21
CA ILE A 97 -4.41 -13.76 -11.29
C ILE A 97 -5.38 -12.86 -12.07
N ASP A 98 -4.86 -12.06 -13.01
CA ASP A 98 -5.63 -11.15 -13.85
C ASP A 98 -4.90 -10.97 -15.18
N ASP A 99 -5.54 -11.40 -16.29
CA ASP A 99 -4.98 -11.34 -17.63
C ASP A 99 -4.64 -9.93 -18.10
N ASP A 100 -5.27 -8.91 -17.52
CA ASP A 100 -5.09 -7.52 -17.91
C ASP A 100 -3.87 -6.87 -17.28
N LEU A 101 -3.20 -7.55 -16.34
CA LEU A 101 -2.00 -6.99 -15.70
C LEU A 101 -0.84 -6.89 -16.68
N GLU A 102 -0.08 -5.81 -16.54
CA GLU A 102 1.09 -5.51 -17.35
C GLU A 102 2.27 -5.16 -16.44
N VAL A 103 3.48 -5.18 -17.00
CA VAL A 103 4.68 -4.73 -16.29
C VAL A 103 4.47 -3.29 -15.82
N GLY A 104 4.77 -3.06 -14.54
CA GLY A 104 4.60 -1.76 -13.89
C GLY A 104 3.30 -1.61 -13.09
N ASP A 105 2.39 -2.57 -13.22
CA ASP A 105 1.13 -2.54 -12.45
C ASP A 105 1.34 -2.96 -11.00
#